data_1855691239406f83eb6a94c7563f3bad
#
_entry.id   1855691239406f83eb6a94c7563f3bad
#
_cell.length_a   1.000
_cell.length_b   1.000
_cell.length_c   1.000
_cell.angle_alpha   90.00
_cell.angle_beta   90.00
_cell.angle_gamma   90.00
#
_symmetry.space_group_name_H-M   'P 1'
#
loop_
_entity.id
_entity.type
_entity.pdbx_description
1 polymer ?
#
loop_
_entity_poly.entity_id
_entity_poly.type
_entity_poly.pdbx_seq_one_letter_code
_entity_poly.pdbx_strand_id
1 'polypeptide(L)'
;MAEQEEFSDLHLDVQERLAAEALIVDVEGFEGPLDLLLTLSRTQKVDLLKISILKLAQQYLVFVERAKELRLELAADYLVMAAWLAFLKSRLLLPPDPA
;
A
#
# COMPACT_ATOMS: atom_id res chain seq x y z
N MET A 1 -13.23 13.10 13.35
CA MET A 1 -12.39 14.29 13.17
C MET A 1 -11.04 14.11 13.80
N ALA A 2 -10.93 14.12 15.12
CA ALA A 2 -9.64 13.87 15.77
C ALA A 2 -9.09 12.47 15.42
N GLU A 3 -9.97 11.50 15.31
CA GLU A 3 -9.58 10.14 14.94
C GLU A 3 -8.94 10.09 13.55
N GLN A 4 -9.47 10.86 12.61
CA GLN A 4 -8.92 10.92 11.27
C GLN A 4 -7.56 11.60 11.25
N GLU A 5 -7.35 12.58 12.09
CA GLU A 5 -6.05 13.25 12.19
C GLU A 5 -5.01 12.35 12.81
N GLU A 6 -5.38 11.56 13.82
CA GLU A 6 -4.48 10.57 14.40
C GLU A 6 -4.12 9.50 13.39
N PHE A 7 -5.11 9.04 12.60
CA PHE A 7 -4.88 8.10 11.54
C PHE A 7 -4.02 8.65 10.42
N SER A 8 -4.06 9.97 10.18
CA SER A 8 -3.29 10.55 9.09
C SER A 8 -1.78 10.39 9.29
N ASP A 9 -1.32 10.31 10.54
CA ASP A 9 0.09 10.05 10.83
C ASP A 9 0.51 8.62 10.47
N LEU A 10 -0.45 7.69 10.49
CA LEU A 10 -0.22 6.28 10.18
C LEU A 10 -0.61 5.93 8.76
N HIS A 11 -1.29 6.83 8.06
CA HIS A 11 -1.79 6.62 6.72
C HIS A 11 -0.95 7.37 5.69
N LEU A 12 -1.22 7.07 4.44
CA LEU A 12 -0.53 7.73 3.34
C LEU A 12 -0.94 9.20 3.25
N ASP A 13 -0.01 10.07 2.87
CA ASP A 13 -0.39 11.42 2.50
C ASP A 13 -1.17 11.39 1.17
N VAL A 14 -1.70 12.55 0.78
CA VAL A 14 -2.55 12.65 -0.40
C VAL A 14 -1.79 12.25 -1.66
N GLN A 15 -0.53 12.65 -1.78
CA GLN A 15 0.25 12.34 -2.98
C GLN A 15 0.57 10.86 -3.08
N GLU A 16 0.91 10.22 -1.97
CA GLU A 16 1.18 8.79 -1.97
C GLU A 16 -0.06 7.99 -2.30
N ARG A 17 -1.22 8.42 -1.82
CA ARG A 17 -2.49 7.78 -2.14
C ARG A 17 -2.85 7.96 -3.61
N LEU A 18 -2.70 9.18 -4.13
CA LEU A 18 -2.97 9.45 -5.55
C LEU A 18 -2.05 8.66 -6.46
N ALA A 19 -0.79 8.52 -6.06
CA ALA A 19 0.16 7.71 -6.82
C ALA A 19 -0.30 6.25 -6.89
N ALA A 20 -0.76 5.69 -5.76
CA ALA A 20 -1.26 4.33 -5.72
C ALA A 20 -2.50 4.16 -6.60
N GLU A 21 -3.43 5.12 -6.53
CA GLU A 21 -4.66 5.07 -7.33
C GLU A 21 -4.39 5.24 -8.82
N ALA A 22 -3.42 6.07 -9.18
CA ALA A 22 -3.09 6.31 -10.58
C ALA A 22 -2.58 5.06 -11.29
N LEU A 23 -1.95 4.15 -10.57
CA LEU A 23 -1.41 2.92 -11.16
C LEU A 23 -2.50 1.92 -11.57
N ILE A 24 -3.73 2.11 -11.12
CA ILE A 24 -4.84 1.22 -11.45
C ILE A 24 -5.16 1.26 -12.95
N VAL A 25 -4.97 2.42 -13.58
CA VAL A 25 -5.28 2.61 -15.00
C VAL A 25 -4.43 1.67 -15.87
N ASP A 26 -3.25 1.28 -15.38
CA ASP A 26 -2.30 0.47 -16.14
C ASP A 26 -1.96 -0.83 -15.41
N VAL A 27 -2.96 -1.43 -14.75
CA VAL A 27 -2.73 -2.63 -13.94
C VAL A 27 -2.16 -3.78 -14.77
N GLU A 28 -2.53 -3.88 -16.04
CA GLU A 28 -2.04 -4.93 -16.93
C GLU A 28 -0.59 -4.69 -17.37
N GLY A 29 -0.07 -3.49 -17.18
CA GLY A 29 1.31 -3.16 -17.47
C GLY A 29 2.32 -3.75 -16.50
N PHE A 30 1.86 -4.26 -15.35
CA PHE A 30 2.74 -4.86 -14.35
C PHE A 30 2.91 -6.35 -14.62
N GLU A 31 4.12 -6.83 -14.42
CA GLU A 31 4.41 -8.26 -14.53
C GLU A 31 3.85 -9.06 -13.36
N GLY A 32 3.59 -8.39 -12.25
CA GLY A 32 3.03 -9.01 -11.06
C GLY A 32 3.09 -8.06 -9.87
N PRO A 33 2.69 -8.55 -8.68
CA PRO A 33 2.63 -7.69 -7.51
C PRO A 33 3.99 -7.14 -7.07
N LEU A 34 5.09 -7.86 -7.31
CA LEU A 34 6.42 -7.37 -6.97
C LEU A 34 6.79 -6.16 -7.83
N ASP A 35 6.46 -6.21 -9.12
CA ASP A 35 6.71 -5.08 -10.02
C ASP A 35 5.91 -3.86 -9.55
N LEU A 36 4.66 -4.06 -9.17
CA LEU A 36 3.84 -3.00 -8.61
C LEU A 36 4.46 -2.42 -7.33
N LEU A 37 4.93 -3.28 -6.43
CA LEU A 37 5.56 -2.84 -5.19
C LEU A 37 6.82 -2.00 -5.46
N LEU A 38 7.64 -2.42 -6.43
CA LEU A 38 8.82 -1.65 -6.80
C LEU A 38 8.44 -0.28 -7.34
N THR A 39 7.39 -0.21 -8.14
CA THR A 39 6.91 1.05 -8.68
C THR A 39 6.40 1.96 -7.55
N LEU A 40 5.63 1.40 -6.63
CA LEU A 40 5.13 2.16 -5.48
C LEU A 40 6.27 2.66 -4.59
N SER A 41 7.30 1.85 -4.39
CA SER A 41 8.44 2.24 -3.56
C SER A 41 9.15 3.48 -4.11
N ARG A 42 9.13 3.66 -5.42
CA ARG A 42 9.75 4.82 -6.07
C ARG A 42 8.95 6.10 -5.86
N THR A 43 7.70 6.00 -5.41
CA THR A 43 6.89 7.19 -5.12
C THR A 43 7.19 7.78 -3.75
N GLN A 44 7.91 7.06 -2.90
CA GLN A 44 8.31 7.57 -1.60
C GLN A 44 9.44 8.58 -1.77
N LYS A 45 9.25 9.78 -1.22
CA LYS A 45 10.21 10.88 -1.35
C LYS A 45 11.30 10.82 -0.29
N VAL A 46 11.73 9.63 0.05
CA VAL A 46 12.77 9.42 1.05
C VAL A 46 13.95 8.73 0.41
N ASP A 47 15.08 8.78 1.10
CA ASP A 47 16.28 8.06 0.71
C ASP A 47 15.91 6.60 0.42
N LEU A 48 16.43 6.08 -0.68
CA LEU A 48 16.18 4.70 -1.10
C LEU A 48 16.56 3.69 -0.03
N LEU A 49 17.44 4.07 0.90
CA LEU A 49 17.81 3.22 2.02
C LEU A 49 16.79 3.24 3.16
N LYS A 50 15.80 4.11 3.09
CA LYS A 50 14.81 4.31 4.17
C LYS A 50 13.38 4.18 3.67
N ILE A 51 13.14 3.23 2.79
CA ILE A 51 11.77 2.97 2.32
C ILE A 51 10.94 2.46 3.49
N SER A 52 9.81 3.11 3.73
CA SER A 52 8.88 2.68 4.77
C SER A 52 8.09 1.47 4.27
N ILE A 53 8.28 0.34 4.90
CA ILE A 53 7.54 -0.88 4.60
C ILE A 53 6.06 -0.69 4.92
N LEU A 54 5.76 0.00 6.03
CA LEU A 54 4.38 0.27 6.39
C LEU A 54 3.66 1.12 5.33
N LYS A 55 4.31 2.19 4.87
CA LYS A 55 3.74 3.02 3.81
C LYS A 55 3.56 2.23 2.52
N LEU A 56 4.53 1.40 2.18
CA LEU A 56 4.47 0.58 0.98
C LEU A 56 3.28 -0.38 1.05
N ALA A 57 3.11 -1.04 2.20
CA ALA A 57 1.96 -1.93 2.41
C ALA A 57 0.65 -1.15 2.29
N GLN A 58 0.58 0.03 2.87
CA GLN A 58 -0.62 0.86 2.80
C GLN A 58 -0.93 1.30 1.38
N GLN A 59 0.08 1.70 0.62
CA GLN A 59 -0.10 2.08 -0.79
C GLN A 59 -0.62 0.90 -1.62
N TYR A 60 -0.06 -0.28 -1.39
CA TYR A 60 -0.51 -1.47 -2.11
C TYR A 60 -1.98 -1.78 -1.77
N LEU A 61 -2.35 -1.70 -0.50
CA LEU A 61 -3.73 -1.96 -0.08
C LEU A 61 -4.71 -0.93 -0.62
N VAL A 62 -4.29 0.33 -0.73
CA VAL A 62 -5.10 1.37 -1.38
C VAL A 62 -5.35 1.01 -2.84
N PHE A 63 -4.30 0.55 -3.54
CA PHE A 63 -4.44 0.11 -4.92
C PHE A 63 -5.47 -1.01 -5.04
N VAL A 64 -5.39 -2.04 -4.19
CA VAL A 64 -6.30 -3.18 -4.24
C VAL A 64 -7.73 -2.75 -3.93
N GLU A 65 -7.92 -1.91 -2.91
CA GLU A 65 -9.25 -1.41 -2.55
C GLU A 65 -9.87 -0.62 -3.70
N ARG A 66 -9.07 0.23 -4.32
CA ARG A 66 -9.57 1.04 -5.43
C ARG A 66 -9.93 0.16 -6.63
N ALA A 67 -9.12 -0.87 -6.89
CA ALA A 67 -9.41 -1.82 -7.95
C ALA A 67 -10.74 -2.54 -7.71
N LYS A 68 -11.01 -2.90 -6.46
CA LYS A 68 -12.29 -3.52 -6.08
C LYS A 68 -13.45 -2.57 -6.31
N GLU A 69 -13.31 -1.31 -5.91
CA GLU A 69 -14.35 -0.31 -6.11
C GLU A 69 -14.69 -0.12 -7.59
N LEU A 70 -13.69 -0.20 -8.44
CA LEU A 70 -13.85 -0.08 -9.88
C LEU A 70 -14.22 -1.41 -10.54
N ARG A 71 -14.39 -2.46 -9.74
CA ARG A 71 -14.74 -3.81 -10.22
C ARG A 71 -13.74 -4.36 -11.23
N LEU A 72 -12.47 -4.03 -11.05
CA LEU A 72 -11.40 -4.58 -11.87
C LEU A 72 -11.02 -5.94 -11.35
N GLU A 73 -10.79 -6.88 -12.26
CA GLU A 73 -10.31 -8.20 -11.89
C GLU A 73 -8.80 -8.13 -11.64
N LEU A 74 -8.39 -8.56 -10.47
CA LEU A 74 -6.98 -8.69 -10.14
C LEU A 74 -6.62 -10.18 -10.13
N ALA A 75 -5.46 -10.51 -10.70
CA ALA A 75 -4.94 -11.87 -10.63
C ALA A 75 -4.77 -12.31 -9.18
N ALA A 76 -4.83 -13.61 -8.96
CA ALA A 76 -4.74 -14.19 -7.62
C ALA A 76 -3.47 -13.76 -6.89
N ASP A 77 -2.36 -13.59 -7.61
CA ASP A 77 -1.08 -13.16 -7.03
C ASP A 77 -1.21 -11.82 -6.30
N TYR A 78 -1.97 -10.89 -6.89
CA TYR A 78 -2.19 -9.59 -6.26
C TYR A 78 -2.98 -9.72 -4.97
N LEU A 79 -3.96 -10.62 -4.95
CA LEU A 79 -4.79 -10.82 -3.77
C LEU A 79 -4.04 -11.54 -2.66
N VAL A 80 -3.19 -12.50 -3.02
CA VAL A 80 -2.32 -13.18 -2.06
C VAL A 80 -1.35 -12.17 -1.43
N MET A 81 -0.73 -11.33 -2.25
CA MET A 81 0.17 -10.30 -1.75
C MET A 81 -0.57 -9.31 -0.84
N ALA A 82 -1.80 -8.95 -1.20
CA ALA A 82 -2.61 -8.06 -0.36
C ALA A 82 -2.85 -8.67 1.02
N ALA A 83 -3.14 -9.96 1.09
CA ALA A 83 -3.36 -10.63 2.37
C ALA A 83 -2.09 -10.61 3.23
N TRP A 84 -0.93 -10.86 2.62
CA TRP A 84 0.36 -10.78 3.30
C TRP A 84 0.64 -9.38 3.83
N LEU A 85 0.41 -8.37 3.00
CA LEU A 85 0.68 -6.99 3.38
C LEU A 85 -0.31 -6.48 4.42
N ALA A 86 -1.56 -6.95 4.39
CA ALA A 86 -2.53 -6.62 5.43
C ALA A 86 -2.10 -7.21 6.78
N PHE A 87 -1.62 -8.44 6.77
CA PHE A 87 -1.08 -9.06 7.96
C PHE A 87 0.15 -8.30 8.48
N LEU A 88 1.07 -7.98 7.60
CA LEU A 88 2.27 -7.24 7.95
C LEU A 88 1.92 -5.86 8.54
N LYS A 89 0.98 -5.16 7.91
CA LYS A 89 0.51 -3.88 8.40
C LYS A 89 -0.02 -4.00 9.84
N SER A 90 -0.83 -5.01 10.11
CA SER A 90 -1.36 -5.26 11.44
C SER A 90 -0.23 -5.46 12.46
N ARG A 91 0.77 -6.25 12.09
CA ARG A 91 1.90 -6.50 12.98
C ARG A 91 2.71 -5.24 13.26
N LEU A 92 2.92 -4.42 12.24
CA LEU A 92 3.69 -3.19 12.38
C LEU A 92 2.97 -2.12 13.19
N LEU A 93 1.64 -2.17 13.25
CA LEU A 93 0.84 -1.21 14.00
C LEU A 93 0.53 -1.66 15.42
N LEU A 94 0.79 -2.93 15.75
CA LEU A 94 0.58 -3.40 17.11
C LEU A 94 1.68 -2.88 18.03
N PRO A 95 1.35 -2.56 19.30
CA PRO A 95 2.39 -2.18 20.25
C PRO A 95 3.33 -3.36 20.50
N PRO A 96 4.60 -3.11 20.84
CA PRO A 96 5.53 -4.18 21.14
C PRO A 96 5.05 -4.95 22.38
N ASP A 97 5.32 -6.27 22.41
CA ASP A 97 4.97 -7.08 23.55
C ASP A 97 5.69 -6.57 24.80
N PRO A 98 4.98 -6.44 25.92
CA PRO A 98 5.67 -6.16 27.18
C PRO A 98 6.55 -7.35 27.54
N ALA A 99 7.81 -7.11 27.64
CA ALA A 99 8.79 -8.18 27.89
C ALA A 99 8.63 -8.77 29.28
#